data_536ebdb9c71aee44763e8d4e0827c9b1
#
_entry.id   536ebdb9c71aee44763e8d4e0827c9b1
#
_cell.length_a   1.000
_cell.length_b   1.000
_cell.length_c   1.000
_cell.angle_alpha   90.00
_cell.angle_beta   90.00
_cell.angle_gamma   90.00
#
_symmetry.space_group_name_H-M   'P 1'
#
loop_
_entity.id
_entity.type
_entity.pdbx_description
1 polymer ?
#
loop_
_entity_poly.entity_id
_entity_poly.type
_entity_poly.pdbx_seq_one_letter_code
_entity_poly.pdbx_strand_id
1 'polypeptide(L)'
;QVLAHASLMPDVAILVAALTEGVPPHITAMTGIDALTHAVEAYSARHATPFTDSLAMGAIAMIGEALPKAVGCGQDLAARENMLLASCMAGMAFSSAGLGLCHAMAHQPGAALHIPHGLANAMLLPTVMEFNRMVRRAHFSQIGRALTGKKTDDREAIAAVRELIAEVGLTMRLTEAGATSAHYAAWAQAAH
;
A
#
# COMPACT_ATOMS: atom_id res chain seq x y z
N GLN A 1 -7.13 -16.31 -8.16
CA GLN A 1 -6.68 -17.32 -7.18
C GLN A 1 -5.21 -17.02 -6.83
N VAL A 2 -4.90 -16.79 -5.57
CA VAL A 2 -3.54 -16.56 -5.09
C VAL A 2 -2.88 -17.91 -4.85
N LEU A 3 -1.68 -18.10 -5.41
CA LEU A 3 -0.84 -19.28 -5.15
C LEU A 3 0.30 -18.86 -4.23
N ALA A 4 0.43 -19.51 -3.09
CA ALA A 4 1.51 -19.27 -2.13
C ALA A 4 2.16 -20.59 -1.73
N HIS A 5 3.45 -20.74 -1.99
CA HIS A 5 4.24 -21.90 -1.58
C HIS A 5 5.71 -21.50 -1.45
N ALA A 6 6.44 -22.09 -0.51
CA ALA A 6 7.86 -21.77 -0.29
C ALA A 6 8.74 -21.96 -1.54
N SER A 7 8.42 -22.94 -2.41
CA SER A 7 9.14 -23.18 -3.65
C SER A 7 8.96 -22.08 -4.72
N LEU A 8 8.04 -21.12 -4.51
CA LEU A 8 7.83 -20.00 -5.41
C LEU A 8 8.67 -18.78 -5.02
N MET A 9 9.38 -18.83 -3.90
CA MET A 9 10.27 -17.75 -3.47
C MET A 9 11.49 -17.72 -4.40
N PRO A 10 11.81 -16.57 -5.02
CA PRO A 10 13.00 -16.45 -5.85
C PRO A 10 14.26 -16.37 -4.97
N ASP A 11 15.36 -16.95 -5.46
CA ASP A 11 16.67 -16.83 -4.80
C ASP A 11 17.30 -15.44 -5.02
N VAL A 12 16.94 -14.77 -6.13
CA VAL A 12 17.48 -13.46 -6.51
C VAL A 12 16.37 -12.63 -7.16
N ALA A 13 16.25 -11.36 -6.75
CA ALA A 13 15.43 -10.36 -7.42
C ALA A 13 16.33 -9.28 -8.05
N ILE A 14 16.20 -9.05 -9.35
CA ILE A 14 16.95 -8.01 -10.07
C ILE A 14 16.00 -6.83 -10.34
N LEU A 15 16.29 -5.69 -9.73
CA LEU A 15 15.49 -4.49 -9.85
C LEU A 15 16.10 -3.56 -10.91
N VAL A 16 15.37 -3.30 -12.01
CA VAL A 16 15.86 -2.51 -13.14
C VAL A 16 14.86 -1.38 -13.41
N ALA A 17 15.15 -0.17 -12.95
CA ALA A 17 14.27 0.99 -13.05
C ALA A 17 13.92 1.36 -14.51
N ALA A 18 14.87 1.23 -15.43
CA ALA A 18 14.66 1.52 -16.85
C ALA A 18 13.51 0.72 -17.49
N LEU A 19 13.23 -0.49 -17.00
CA LEU A 19 12.10 -1.29 -17.48
C LEU A 19 10.73 -0.73 -17.06
N THR A 20 10.70 0.24 -16.15
CA THR A 20 9.47 0.86 -15.67
C THR A 20 9.19 2.23 -16.28
N GLU A 21 10.08 2.80 -17.11
CA GLU A 21 9.92 4.13 -17.72
C GLU A 21 8.62 4.26 -18.53
N GLY A 22 8.22 3.17 -19.22
CA GLY A 22 7.00 3.13 -20.02
C GLY A 22 5.71 2.96 -19.21
N VAL A 23 5.77 2.80 -17.90
CA VAL A 23 4.58 2.60 -17.05
C VAL A 23 3.83 3.94 -16.92
N PRO A 24 2.53 4.00 -17.33
CA PRO A 24 1.74 5.21 -17.25
C PRO A 24 1.61 5.75 -15.81
N PRO A 25 1.46 7.09 -15.63
CA PRO A 25 1.37 7.70 -14.30
C PRO A 25 0.29 7.09 -13.40
N HIS A 26 -0.91 6.80 -13.95
CA HIS A 26 -2.01 6.22 -13.18
C HIS A 26 -1.70 4.79 -12.70
N ILE A 27 -0.97 3.99 -13.48
CA ILE A 27 -0.53 2.65 -13.06
C ILE A 27 0.57 2.79 -12.00
N THR A 28 1.53 3.70 -12.21
CA THR A 28 2.57 4.01 -11.21
C THR A 28 1.95 4.41 -9.87
N ALA A 29 0.92 5.28 -9.89
CA ALA A 29 0.19 5.68 -8.69
C ALA A 29 -0.47 4.49 -7.98
N MET A 30 -1.25 3.69 -8.73
CA MET A 30 -1.98 2.55 -8.16
C MET A 30 -1.02 1.51 -7.56
N THR A 31 0.03 1.13 -8.29
CA THR A 31 1.01 0.14 -7.80
C THR A 31 1.86 0.69 -6.65
N GLY A 32 2.13 1.99 -6.64
CA GLY A 32 2.86 2.64 -5.55
C GLY A 32 2.05 2.71 -4.25
N ILE A 33 0.76 3.02 -4.33
CA ILE A 33 -0.12 2.97 -3.14
C ILE A 33 -0.36 1.54 -2.69
N ASP A 34 -0.37 0.56 -3.60
CA ASP A 34 -0.40 -0.85 -3.25
C ASP A 34 0.84 -1.27 -2.44
N ALA A 35 2.02 -0.87 -2.89
CA ALA A 35 3.27 -1.09 -2.14
C ALA A 35 3.26 -0.40 -0.77
N LEU A 36 2.70 0.81 -0.67
CA LEU A 36 2.49 1.48 0.62
C LEU A 36 1.56 0.67 1.52
N THR A 37 0.46 0.16 0.97
CA THR A 37 -0.51 -0.66 1.72
C THR A 37 0.15 -1.93 2.24
N HIS A 38 0.95 -2.63 1.41
CA HIS A 38 1.75 -3.77 1.82
C HIS A 38 2.64 -3.45 3.04
N ALA A 39 3.39 -2.34 2.97
CA ALA A 39 4.28 -1.94 4.05
C ALA A 39 3.54 -1.55 5.34
N VAL A 40 2.45 -0.77 5.22
CA VAL A 40 1.61 -0.36 6.36
C VAL A 40 0.97 -1.56 7.05
N GLU A 41 0.44 -2.51 6.28
CA GLU A 41 -0.19 -3.70 6.84
C GLU A 41 0.85 -4.66 7.44
N ALA A 42 1.99 -4.88 6.78
CA ALA A 42 3.07 -5.68 7.33
C ALA A 42 3.56 -5.15 8.68
N TYR A 43 3.76 -3.82 8.79
CA TYR A 43 4.17 -3.17 10.03
C TYR A 43 3.11 -3.28 11.15
N SER A 44 1.83 -3.35 10.78
CA SER A 44 0.71 -3.46 11.70
C SER A 44 0.26 -4.91 11.92
N ALA A 45 0.87 -5.88 11.26
CA ALA A 45 0.47 -7.28 11.29
C ALA A 45 0.74 -7.95 12.65
N ARG A 46 0.08 -9.08 12.88
CA ARG A 46 0.24 -9.84 14.13
C ARG A 46 1.56 -10.61 14.22
N HIS A 47 2.13 -10.96 13.07
CA HIS A 47 3.40 -11.66 12.96
C HIS A 47 4.57 -10.74 12.61
N ALA A 48 4.39 -9.42 12.76
CA ALA A 48 5.45 -8.45 12.59
C ALA A 48 6.62 -8.73 13.55
N THR A 49 7.83 -8.53 13.06
CA THR A 49 9.09 -8.72 13.78
C THR A 49 9.98 -7.49 13.58
N PRO A 50 11.00 -7.26 14.42
CA PRO A 50 11.93 -6.14 14.20
C PRO A 50 12.58 -6.15 12.81
N PHE A 51 12.75 -7.32 12.20
CA PHE A 51 13.27 -7.44 10.83
C PHE A 51 12.24 -6.94 9.80
N THR A 52 11.01 -7.45 9.85
CA THR A 52 9.93 -7.01 8.94
C THR A 52 9.57 -5.55 9.15
N ASP A 53 9.63 -5.05 10.40
CA ASP A 53 9.39 -3.65 10.74
C ASP A 53 10.42 -2.73 10.09
N SER A 54 11.70 -3.11 10.11
CA SER A 54 12.77 -2.32 9.47
C SER A 54 12.56 -2.20 7.97
N LEU A 55 12.16 -3.30 7.30
CA LEU A 55 11.86 -3.30 5.87
C LEU A 55 10.62 -2.45 5.55
N ALA A 56 9.53 -2.65 6.30
CA ALA A 56 8.29 -1.93 6.10
C ALA A 56 8.46 -0.41 6.31
N MET A 57 9.13 -0.01 7.38
CA MET A 57 9.38 1.40 7.68
C MET A 57 10.30 2.06 6.64
N GLY A 58 11.33 1.35 6.17
CA GLY A 58 12.17 1.80 5.08
C GLY A 58 11.38 1.99 3.79
N ALA A 59 10.51 1.03 3.44
CA ALA A 59 9.63 1.13 2.27
C ALA A 59 8.68 2.33 2.37
N ILE A 60 8.03 2.55 3.52
CA ILE A 60 7.12 3.69 3.74
C ILE A 60 7.84 5.03 3.52
N ALA A 61 9.04 5.19 4.07
CA ALA A 61 9.83 6.42 3.92
C ALA A 61 10.19 6.67 2.45
N MET A 62 10.66 5.64 1.74
CA MET A 62 11.02 5.73 0.32
C MET A 62 9.80 6.06 -0.55
N ILE A 63 8.66 5.43 -0.30
CA ILE A 63 7.41 5.66 -1.05
C ILE A 63 6.94 7.11 -0.86
N GLY A 64 6.95 7.62 0.38
CA GLY A 64 6.54 8.99 0.68
C GLY A 64 7.33 10.03 -0.11
N GLU A 65 8.61 9.79 -0.32
CA GLU A 65 9.48 10.69 -1.08
C GLU A 65 9.42 10.47 -2.59
N ALA A 66 9.43 9.21 -3.03
CA ALA A 66 9.64 8.84 -4.43
C ALA A 66 8.34 8.76 -5.24
N LEU A 67 7.21 8.36 -4.64
CA LEU A 67 5.99 8.11 -5.40
C LEU A 67 5.45 9.36 -6.12
N PRO A 68 5.33 10.54 -5.49
CA PRO A 68 4.89 11.74 -6.19
C PRO A 68 5.80 12.11 -7.37
N LYS A 69 7.13 11.93 -7.19
CA LYS A 69 8.13 12.20 -8.25
C LYS A 69 7.97 11.22 -9.41
N ALA A 70 7.87 9.92 -9.13
CA ALA A 70 7.72 8.88 -10.15
C ALA A 70 6.40 9.01 -10.94
N VAL A 71 5.32 9.49 -10.29
CA VAL A 71 4.04 9.76 -10.95
C VAL A 71 4.10 11.05 -11.78
N GLY A 72 4.70 12.12 -11.23
CA GLY A 72 4.82 13.41 -11.91
C GLY A 72 5.82 13.45 -13.06
N CYS A 73 6.89 12.64 -12.96
CA CYS A 73 7.92 12.51 -13.99
C CYS A 73 8.32 11.04 -14.18
N GLY A 74 7.70 10.36 -15.13
CA GLY A 74 7.96 8.95 -15.42
C GLY A 74 9.40 8.65 -15.87
N GLN A 75 10.16 9.66 -16.28
CA GLN A 75 11.56 9.56 -16.70
C GLN A 75 12.55 9.78 -15.54
N ASP A 76 12.07 10.09 -14.33
CA ASP A 76 12.91 10.17 -13.13
C ASP A 76 13.31 8.76 -12.69
N LEU A 77 14.43 8.27 -13.24
CA LEU A 77 14.96 6.93 -12.95
C LEU A 77 15.28 6.75 -11.47
N ALA A 78 15.75 7.80 -10.78
CA ALA A 78 16.06 7.69 -9.36
C ALA A 78 14.79 7.49 -8.51
N ALA A 79 13.72 8.21 -8.85
CA ALA A 79 12.41 7.99 -8.20
C ALA A 79 11.87 6.58 -8.50
N ARG A 80 11.99 6.09 -9.73
CA ARG A 80 11.56 4.74 -10.11
C ARG A 80 12.37 3.64 -9.43
N GLU A 81 13.69 3.82 -9.31
CA GLU A 81 14.57 2.89 -8.60
C GLU A 81 14.17 2.79 -7.12
N ASN A 82 13.94 3.94 -6.47
CA ASN A 82 13.45 3.98 -5.10
C ASN A 82 12.09 3.31 -4.95
N MET A 83 11.17 3.49 -5.90
CA MET A 83 9.87 2.82 -5.87
C MET A 83 9.98 1.30 -6.04
N LEU A 84 10.85 0.81 -6.94
CA LEU A 84 11.10 -0.63 -7.11
C LEU A 84 11.71 -1.23 -5.85
N LEU A 85 12.69 -0.57 -5.26
CA LEU A 85 13.33 -1.03 -4.02
C LEU A 85 12.32 -1.04 -2.87
N ALA A 86 11.53 0.03 -2.72
CA ALA A 86 10.49 0.11 -1.70
C ALA A 86 9.43 -1.00 -1.86
N SER A 87 8.99 -1.26 -3.09
CA SER A 87 8.05 -2.35 -3.38
C SER A 87 8.65 -3.72 -3.03
N CYS A 88 9.92 -3.96 -3.36
CA CYS A 88 10.62 -5.18 -2.98
C CYS A 88 10.71 -5.33 -1.45
N MET A 89 11.10 -4.28 -0.73
CA MET A 89 11.19 -4.28 0.73
C MET A 89 9.82 -4.54 1.38
N ALA A 90 8.75 -3.90 0.87
CA ALA A 90 7.38 -4.15 1.32
C ALA A 90 6.98 -5.61 1.06
N GLY A 91 7.35 -6.16 -0.10
CA GLY A 91 7.16 -7.56 -0.47
C GLY A 91 7.82 -8.53 0.51
N MET A 92 9.08 -8.29 0.84
CA MET A 92 9.83 -9.08 1.82
C MET A 92 9.20 -8.98 3.22
N ALA A 93 8.74 -7.79 3.62
CA ALA A 93 8.11 -7.57 4.91
C ALA A 93 6.79 -8.37 5.03
N PHE A 94 5.85 -8.19 4.10
CA PHE A 94 4.55 -8.86 4.21
C PHE A 94 4.62 -10.37 3.96
N SER A 95 5.58 -10.86 3.19
CA SER A 95 5.76 -12.31 2.97
C SER A 95 6.01 -13.06 4.28
N SER A 96 6.59 -12.40 5.29
CA SER A 96 6.85 -12.98 6.61
C SER A 96 5.84 -12.52 7.67
N ALA A 97 5.45 -11.23 7.65
CA ALA A 97 4.55 -10.66 8.65
C ALA A 97 3.06 -10.94 8.36
N GLY A 98 2.73 -11.15 7.09
CA GLY A 98 1.35 -11.23 6.60
C GLY A 98 0.78 -9.87 6.23
N LEU A 99 -0.43 -9.89 5.70
CA LEU A 99 -1.25 -8.72 5.35
C LEU A 99 -2.41 -8.57 6.34
N GLY A 100 -3.20 -7.54 6.17
CA GLY A 100 -4.30 -7.20 7.06
C GLY A 100 -5.65 -7.03 6.35
N LEU A 101 -6.50 -6.26 7.01
CA LEU A 101 -7.90 -6.07 6.61
C LEU A 101 -8.03 -5.33 5.25
N CYS A 102 -7.09 -4.43 4.92
CA CYS A 102 -7.18 -3.68 3.66
C CYS A 102 -7.12 -4.61 2.46
N HIS A 103 -6.13 -5.49 2.39
CA HIS A 103 -6.01 -6.46 1.31
C HIS A 103 -7.15 -7.48 1.31
N ALA A 104 -7.58 -7.96 2.48
CA ALA A 104 -8.72 -8.87 2.60
C ALA A 104 -10.00 -8.26 1.99
N MET A 105 -10.24 -6.97 2.25
CA MET A 105 -11.37 -6.23 1.69
C MET A 105 -11.18 -5.86 0.20
N ALA A 106 -9.98 -5.51 -0.23
CA ALA A 106 -9.70 -5.03 -1.60
C ALA A 106 -9.97 -6.09 -2.68
N HIS A 107 -9.82 -7.36 -2.35
CA HIS A 107 -10.10 -8.46 -3.29
C HIS A 107 -11.57 -8.50 -3.73
N GLN A 108 -12.50 -8.08 -2.87
CA GLN A 108 -13.94 -8.17 -3.13
C GLN A 108 -14.41 -7.18 -4.20
N PRO A 109 -14.16 -5.84 -4.07
CA PRO A 109 -14.52 -4.89 -5.11
C PRO A 109 -13.71 -5.11 -6.41
N GLY A 110 -12.46 -5.58 -6.30
CA GLY A 110 -11.65 -5.95 -7.46
C GLY A 110 -12.32 -7.04 -8.29
N ALA A 111 -12.81 -8.10 -7.65
CA ALA A 111 -13.49 -9.21 -8.34
C ALA A 111 -14.88 -8.83 -8.87
N ALA A 112 -15.66 -8.06 -8.09
CA ALA A 112 -17.05 -7.75 -8.41
C ALA A 112 -17.23 -6.60 -9.42
N LEU A 113 -16.36 -5.58 -9.34
CA LEU A 113 -16.49 -4.33 -10.11
C LEU A 113 -15.31 -4.11 -11.07
N HIS A 114 -14.39 -5.07 -11.18
CA HIS A 114 -13.17 -4.99 -11.99
C HIS A 114 -12.29 -3.77 -11.63
N ILE A 115 -12.31 -3.35 -10.35
CA ILE A 115 -11.48 -2.26 -9.86
C ILE A 115 -10.02 -2.76 -9.80
N PRO A 116 -9.05 -2.03 -10.38
CA PRO A 116 -7.63 -2.36 -10.22
C PRO A 116 -7.24 -2.49 -8.75
N HIS A 117 -6.46 -3.52 -8.41
CA HIS A 117 -6.14 -3.88 -7.02
C HIS A 117 -5.57 -2.72 -6.20
N GLY A 118 -4.56 -2.03 -6.74
CA GLY A 118 -3.94 -0.87 -6.07
C GLY A 118 -4.91 0.31 -5.88
N LEU A 119 -5.88 0.48 -6.80
CA LEU A 119 -6.94 1.48 -6.64
C LEU A 119 -7.91 1.07 -5.52
N ALA A 120 -8.28 -0.20 -5.43
CA ALA A 120 -9.11 -0.72 -4.33
C ALA A 120 -8.41 -0.52 -2.97
N ASN A 121 -7.11 -0.79 -2.89
CA ASN A 121 -6.31 -0.53 -1.69
C ASN A 121 -6.27 0.97 -1.35
N ALA A 122 -6.09 1.85 -2.34
CA ALA A 122 -6.09 3.30 -2.12
C ALA A 122 -7.42 3.81 -1.53
N MET A 123 -8.56 3.27 -2.00
CA MET A 123 -9.89 3.61 -1.49
C MET A 123 -10.11 3.15 -0.04
N LEU A 124 -9.52 2.03 0.37
CA LEU A 124 -9.79 1.36 1.64
C LEU A 124 -8.77 1.70 2.73
N LEU A 125 -7.49 1.88 2.38
CA LEU A 125 -6.40 2.00 3.34
C LEU A 125 -6.65 3.04 4.44
N PRO A 126 -7.03 4.29 4.15
CA PRO A 126 -7.23 5.28 5.21
C PRO A 126 -8.36 4.92 6.19
N THR A 127 -9.40 4.26 5.68
CA THR A 127 -10.54 3.82 6.51
C THR A 127 -10.16 2.62 7.37
N VAL A 128 -9.40 1.69 6.85
CA VAL A 128 -8.86 0.55 7.61
C VAL A 128 -7.88 1.01 8.67
N MET A 129 -7.02 1.99 8.37
CA MET A 129 -6.15 2.60 9.37
C MET A 129 -6.96 3.26 10.50
N GLU A 130 -8.02 4.01 10.17
CA GLU A 130 -8.90 4.61 11.18
C GLU A 130 -9.58 3.55 12.06
N PHE A 131 -10.05 2.46 11.49
CA PHE A 131 -10.61 1.32 12.23
C PHE A 131 -9.59 0.70 13.20
N ASN A 132 -8.35 0.46 12.72
CA ASN A 132 -7.28 -0.14 13.51
C ASN A 132 -6.64 0.84 14.50
N ARG A 133 -6.91 2.14 14.37
CA ARG A 133 -6.28 3.21 15.15
C ARG A 133 -6.38 2.99 16.66
N MET A 134 -7.50 2.49 17.13
CA MET A 134 -7.74 2.26 18.57
C MET A 134 -6.70 1.34 19.22
N VAL A 135 -6.18 0.37 18.47
CA VAL A 135 -5.23 -0.64 18.95
C VAL A 135 -3.82 -0.47 18.40
N ARG A 136 -3.59 0.44 17.44
CA ARG A 136 -2.32 0.62 16.72
C ARG A 136 -1.80 2.06 16.69
N ARG A 137 -2.21 2.92 17.63
CA ARG A 137 -1.85 4.35 17.67
C ARG A 137 -0.36 4.62 17.51
N ALA A 138 0.47 3.95 18.33
CA ALA A 138 1.92 4.13 18.30
C ALA A 138 2.53 3.73 16.94
N HIS A 139 2.03 2.65 16.33
CA HIS A 139 2.46 2.22 15.00
C HIS A 139 2.12 3.27 13.94
N PHE A 140 0.90 3.82 13.96
CA PHE A 140 0.50 4.82 12.98
C PHE A 140 1.26 6.14 13.14
N SER A 141 1.57 6.58 14.36
CA SER A 141 2.45 7.73 14.55
C SER A 141 3.84 7.51 13.94
N GLN A 142 4.38 6.30 14.03
CA GLN A 142 5.66 5.95 13.41
C GLN A 142 5.55 5.89 11.87
N ILE A 143 4.46 5.31 11.34
CA ILE A 143 4.17 5.31 9.90
C ILE A 143 4.13 6.75 9.36
N GLY A 144 3.39 7.63 10.02
CA GLY A 144 3.29 9.03 9.60
C GLY A 144 4.64 9.74 9.64
N ARG A 145 5.46 9.46 10.65
CA ARG A 145 6.83 9.99 10.73
C ARG A 145 7.71 9.48 9.59
N ALA A 146 7.63 8.20 9.25
CA ALA A 146 8.40 7.65 8.14
C ALA A 146 7.94 8.25 6.80
N LEU A 147 6.63 8.34 6.59
CA LEU A 147 6.03 8.84 5.35
C LEU A 147 6.36 10.31 5.09
N THR A 148 6.36 11.15 6.14
CA THR A 148 6.47 12.62 6.01
C THR A 148 7.82 13.19 6.42
N GLY A 149 8.68 12.41 7.08
CA GLY A 149 9.91 12.88 7.70
C GLY A 149 9.69 13.77 8.94
N LYS A 150 8.44 13.99 9.38
CA LYS A 150 8.06 14.86 10.50
C LYS A 150 7.47 14.06 11.65
N LYS A 151 7.52 14.62 12.86
CA LYS A 151 6.79 14.04 13.99
C LYS A 151 5.30 14.17 13.75
N THR A 152 4.58 13.06 13.81
CA THR A 152 3.13 12.99 13.62
C THR A 152 2.49 12.21 14.76
N ASP A 153 1.22 12.49 15.02
CA ASP A 153 0.36 11.60 15.79
C ASP A 153 -0.35 10.58 14.86
N ASP A 154 -1.19 9.72 15.45
CA ASP A 154 -1.90 8.66 14.72
C ASP A 154 -2.95 9.19 13.72
N ARG A 155 -3.55 10.36 13.97
CA ARG A 155 -4.51 11.00 13.06
C ARG A 155 -3.81 11.73 11.93
N GLU A 156 -2.75 12.45 12.26
CA GLU A 156 -1.91 13.12 11.28
C GLU A 156 -1.29 12.12 10.30
N ALA A 157 -0.92 10.93 10.77
CA ALA A 157 -0.44 9.85 9.91
C ALA A 157 -1.49 9.39 8.89
N ILE A 158 -2.75 9.22 9.33
CA ILE A 158 -3.85 8.84 8.42
C ILE A 158 -4.16 9.97 7.44
N ALA A 159 -4.10 11.23 7.91
CA ALA A 159 -4.25 12.39 7.03
C ALA A 159 -3.15 12.43 5.96
N ALA A 160 -1.89 12.21 6.34
CA ALA A 160 -0.77 12.16 5.40
C ALA A 160 -0.92 11.06 4.33
N VAL A 161 -1.44 9.89 4.71
CA VAL A 161 -1.76 8.84 3.73
C VAL A 161 -2.86 9.28 2.77
N ARG A 162 -3.92 9.96 3.25
CA ARG A 162 -4.98 10.52 2.41
C ARG A 162 -4.44 11.59 1.45
N GLU A 163 -3.57 12.46 1.95
CA GLU A 163 -2.93 13.52 1.15
C GLU A 163 -2.07 12.91 0.04
N LEU A 164 -1.24 11.91 0.34
CA LEU A 164 -0.43 11.22 -0.68
C LEU A 164 -1.31 10.55 -1.74
N ILE A 165 -2.39 9.86 -1.35
CA ILE A 165 -3.34 9.23 -2.28
C ILE A 165 -3.97 10.29 -3.20
N ALA A 166 -4.35 11.44 -2.66
CA ALA A 166 -4.91 12.54 -3.43
C ALA A 166 -3.87 13.20 -4.34
N GLU A 167 -2.65 13.41 -3.87
CA GLU A 167 -1.54 13.99 -4.62
C GLU A 167 -1.21 13.18 -5.87
N VAL A 168 -1.25 11.84 -5.77
CA VAL A 168 -1.01 10.95 -6.91
C VAL A 168 -2.26 10.69 -7.77
N GLY A 169 -3.37 11.40 -7.51
CA GLY A 169 -4.56 11.40 -8.34
C GLY A 169 -5.54 10.23 -8.11
N LEU A 170 -5.46 9.52 -6.99
CA LEU A 170 -6.32 8.37 -6.70
C LEU A 170 -7.47 8.76 -5.75
N THR A 171 -8.41 9.59 -6.22
CA THR A 171 -9.50 10.16 -5.41
C THR A 171 -10.85 9.46 -5.56
N MET A 172 -10.95 8.44 -6.41
CA MET A 172 -12.20 7.71 -6.66
C MET A 172 -12.73 7.01 -5.40
N ARG A 173 -14.04 7.04 -5.22
CA ARG A 173 -14.74 6.34 -4.13
C ARG A 173 -15.36 5.04 -4.63
N LEU A 174 -15.57 4.07 -3.74
CA LEU A 174 -16.24 2.81 -4.08
C LEU A 174 -17.63 3.03 -4.70
N THR A 175 -18.37 4.02 -4.23
CA THR A 175 -19.70 4.38 -4.79
C THR A 175 -19.61 4.92 -6.21
N GLU A 176 -18.56 5.67 -6.54
CA GLU A 176 -18.30 6.17 -7.89
C GLU A 176 -17.87 5.04 -8.82
N ALA A 177 -17.23 4.00 -8.26
CA ALA A 177 -16.89 2.77 -8.97
C ALA A 177 -18.09 1.79 -9.13
N GLY A 178 -19.28 2.17 -8.67
CA GLY A 178 -20.51 1.36 -8.82
C GLY A 178 -20.86 0.50 -7.61
N ALA A 179 -20.17 0.63 -6.47
CA ALA A 179 -20.54 -0.09 -5.27
C ALA A 179 -21.87 0.41 -4.68
N THR A 180 -22.72 -0.53 -4.26
CA THR A 180 -24.00 -0.26 -3.62
C THR A 180 -24.06 -0.88 -2.23
N SER A 181 -25.06 -0.54 -1.43
CA SER A 181 -25.26 -1.11 -0.10
C SER A 181 -25.36 -2.64 -0.09
N ALA A 182 -25.89 -3.24 -1.17
CA ALA A 182 -25.99 -4.70 -1.31
C ALA A 182 -24.60 -5.37 -1.41
N HIS A 183 -23.61 -4.69 -2.00
CA HIS A 183 -22.25 -5.20 -2.10
C HIS A 183 -21.55 -5.24 -0.74
N TYR A 184 -21.74 -4.24 0.10
CA TYR A 184 -20.98 -4.12 1.36
C TYR A 184 -21.24 -5.26 2.33
N ALA A 185 -22.47 -5.73 2.47
CA ALA A 185 -22.81 -6.85 3.33
C ALA A 185 -22.16 -8.16 2.86
N ALA A 186 -22.23 -8.44 1.55
CA ALA A 186 -21.61 -9.61 0.96
C ALA A 186 -20.06 -9.57 1.07
N TRP A 187 -19.45 -8.42 0.81
CA TRP A 187 -18.01 -8.25 0.89
C TRP A 187 -17.47 -8.36 2.33
N ALA A 188 -18.23 -7.85 3.31
CA ALA A 188 -17.84 -7.98 4.72
C ALA A 188 -17.80 -9.45 5.15
N GLN A 189 -18.75 -10.28 4.68
CA GLN A 189 -18.75 -11.71 4.96
C GLN A 189 -17.60 -12.46 4.27
N ALA A 190 -17.25 -12.05 3.05
CA ALA A 190 -16.21 -12.71 2.25
C ALA A 190 -14.78 -12.29 2.61
N ALA A 191 -14.60 -11.21 3.38
CA ALA A 191 -13.30 -10.72 3.86
C ALA A 191 -12.80 -11.43 5.15
N HIS A 192 -13.61 -12.34 5.71
CA HIS A 192 -13.28 -13.21 6.85
C HIS A 192 -12.71 -14.54 6.35
#